data_30207d205a971bcabf75b536b9c6560f
#
_entry.id   30207d205a971bcabf75b536b9c6560f
#
_cell.length_a   1.000
_cell.length_b   1.000
_cell.length_c   1.000
_cell.angle_alpha   90.00
_cell.angle_beta   90.00
_cell.angle_gamma   90.00
#
_symmetry.space_group_name_H-M   'P 1'
#
loop_
_entity.id
_entity.type
_entity.pdbx_description
1 polymer ?
#
loop_
_entity_poly.entity_id
_entity_poly.type
_entity_poly.pdbx_seq_one_letter_code
_entity_poly.pdbx_strand_id
1 'polypeptide(L)'
;MTRKKRAKSVPKPSSRQVQQIALEKYRFLLSADEFKALQLELEKPLSGGMRINPLKISPRKAVSAWSERYGWKVHPVSYCSTGWWLDETDFSPSQTPEHRMGFFYLQDAASMLPVELFDFSTGNQPLVLDMAASPGGKTTHLLDKMNDRGLVIANDASASRIQALRVVLSNWGAASVAATNFPGEKFGIWFPEIFDKVLLDAPCSMENLRSTETRPMRPISSKERSALTVRQAGLLASALLTVKTGGQVVYSTCTLAPEEDEGVLDVVLKQFPGVVRVDDVSSRLTAPAPGLAGYGEREFHPEVTRSARLFPHLFGTSGFFAARLTKTNPIPVREAPPPQRSLTNAGWFPAAENDLQIVSGELVNLYGLEIIPLMAQNHLTLWQNGRSIILAPELYFSRFPDFPVKMLGLLLAEKTAEHWEISHEASSRFWSCIQTGKIILDEEQVSVWQRGEDLPISRTEFPAG
;
A
#
# COMPACT_ATOMS: atom_id res chain seq x y z
N MET A 1 16.67 -41.66 -40.85
CA MET A 1 15.80 -40.64 -40.18
C MET A 1 15.41 -41.17 -38.80
N THR A 2 16.14 -40.78 -37.79
CA THR A 2 15.92 -41.21 -36.38
C THR A 2 14.96 -40.26 -35.70
N ARG A 3 13.75 -40.73 -35.39
CA ARG A 3 12.73 -40.00 -34.58
C ARG A 3 13.27 -39.73 -33.17
N LYS A 4 13.61 -38.48 -32.86
CA LYS A 4 13.86 -38.03 -31.46
C LYS A 4 12.58 -38.28 -30.63
N LYS A 5 12.64 -39.20 -29.70
CA LYS A 5 11.59 -39.38 -28.65
C LYS A 5 11.49 -38.07 -27.87
N ARG A 6 10.34 -37.36 -27.95
CA ARG A 6 10.00 -36.28 -27.04
C ARG A 6 10.00 -36.83 -25.60
N ALA A 7 10.86 -36.29 -24.75
CA ALA A 7 10.83 -36.58 -23.32
C ALA A 7 9.42 -36.22 -22.82
N LYS A 8 8.77 -37.15 -22.14
CA LYS A 8 7.50 -36.91 -21.44
C LYS A 8 7.76 -35.83 -20.40
N SER A 9 7.09 -34.68 -20.51
CA SER A 9 7.13 -33.63 -19.50
C SER A 9 6.60 -34.21 -18.19
N VAL A 10 7.39 -34.12 -17.13
CA VAL A 10 6.93 -34.44 -15.76
C VAL A 10 5.76 -33.50 -15.46
N PRO A 11 4.61 -34.01 -15.02
CA PRO A 11 3.46 -33.17 -14.67
C PRO A 11 3.86 -32.19 -13.57
N LYS A 12 3.48 -30.93 -13.73
CA LYS A 12 3.71 -29.89 -12.69
C LYS A 12 2.91 -30.27 -11.44
N PRO A 13 3.50 -30.15 -10.25
CA PRO A 13 2.79 -30.44 -8.98
C PRO A 13 1.56 -29.53 -8.83
N SER A 14 0.48 -30.04 -8.24
CA SER A 14 -0.71 -29.25 -7.91
C SER A 14 -0.39 -28.22 -6.81
N SER A 15 -1.19 -27.15 -6.70
CA SER A 15 -1.04 -26.14 -5.64
C SER A 15 -1.00 -26.76 -4.24
N ARG A 16 -1.82 -27.79 -3.98
CA ARG A 16 -1.83 -28.51 -2.71
C ARG A 16 -0.53 -29.27 -2.45
N GLN A 17 0.05 -29.89 -3.47
CA GLN A 17 1.36 -30.55 -3.36
C GLN A 17 2.48 -29.55 -3.10
N VAL A 18 2.44 -28.38 -3.77
CA VAL A 18 3.41 -27.29 -3.53
C VAL A 18 3.30 -26.76 -2.10
N GLN A 19 2.07 -26.55 -1.62
CA GLN A 19 1.81 -26.13 -0.24
C GLN A 19 2.37 -27.15 0.77
N GLN A 20 2.17 -28.43 0.52
CA GLN A 20 2.67 -29.48 1.41
C GLN A 20 4.21 -29.54 1.42
N ILE A 21 4.85 -29.38 0.25
CA ILE A 21 6.32 -29.31 0.17
C ILE A 21 6.84 -28.07 0.92
N ALA A 22 6.18 -26.91 0.77
CA ALA A 22 6.55 -25.72 1.50
C ALA A 22 6.36 -25.90 3.01
N LEU A 23 5.27 -26.51 3.44
CA LEU A 23 4.96 -26.77 4.85
C LEU A 23 6.02 -27.64 5.52
N GLU A 24 6.52 -28.70 4.84
CA GLU A 24 7.54 -29.60 5.40
C GLU A 24 8.87 -28.89 5.71
N LYS A 25 9.20 -27.78 5.03
CA LYS A 25 10.38 -26.97 5.35
C LYS A 25 10.32 -26.38 6.77
N TYR A 26 9.11 -26.12 7.27
CA TYR A 26 8.91 -25.50 8.59
C TYR A 26 8.80 -26.51 9.72
N ARG A 27 8.75 -27.80 9.42
CA ARG A 27 8.72 -28.88 10.43
C ARG A 27 9.87 -28.79 11.44
N PHE A 28 11.05 -28.37 10.98
CA PHE A 28 12.25 -28.27 11.83
C PHE A 28 12.34 -26.94 12.59
N LEU A 29 11.47 -26.00 12.29
CA LEU A 29 11.42 -24.68 12.93
C LEU A 29 10.36 -24.59 14.03
N LEU A 30 9.46 -25.55 14.09
CA LEU A 30 8.31 -25.58 15.00
C LEU A 30 8.37 -26.82 15.87
N SER A 31 7.85 -26.73 17.09
CA SER A 31 7.57 -27.90 17.90
C SER A 31 6.51 -28.80 17.23
N ALA A 32 6.39 -30.04 17.66
CA ALA A 32 5.40 -30.96 17.10
C ALA A 32 3.96 -30.44 17.27
N ASP A 33 3.68 -29.81 18.41
CA ASP A 33 2.35 -29.22 18.69
C ASP A 33 2.06 -28.00 17.84
N GLU A 34 3.03 -27.09 17.68
CA GLU A 34 2.90 -25.92 16.79
C GLU A 34 2.75 -26.33 15.32
N PHE A 35 3.52 -27.34 14.88
CA PHE A 35 3.39 -27.85 13.52
C PHE A 35 2.01 -28.45 13.26
N LYS A 36 1.47 -29.21 14.23
CA LYS A 36 0.10 -29.73 14.17
C LYS A 36 -0.95 -28.61 14.18
N ALA A 37 -0.76 -27.58 15.02
CA ALA A 37 -1.63 -26.41 15.04
C ALA A 37 -1.62 -25.68 13.69
N LEU A 38 -0.44 -25.52 13.07
CA LEU A 38 -0.30 -24.95 11.75
C LEU A 38 -1.03 -25.76 10.68
N GLN A 39 -0.92 -27.09 10.70
CA GLN A 39 -1.65 -27.95 9.75
C GLN A 39 -3.17 -27.75 9.88
N LEU A 40 -3.70 -27.77 11.11
CA LEU A 40 -5.14 -27.58 11.36
C LEU A 40 -5.60 -26.18 10.94
N GLU A 41 -4.79 -25.16 11.16
CA GLU A 41 -5.13 -23.79 10.75
C GLU A 41 -5.17 -23.66 9.23
N LEU A 42 -4.28 -24.33 8.50
CA LEU A 42 -4.25 -24.29 7.05
C LEU A 42 -5.44 -25.00 6.36
N GLU A 43 -6.17 -25.85 7.10
CA GLU A 43 -7.40 -26.48 6.62
C GLU A 43 -8.61 -25.53 6.67
N LYS A 44 -8.54 -24.48 7.51
CA LYS A 44 -9.61 -23.47 7.60
C LYS A 44 -9.53 -22.50 6.43
N PRO A 45 -10.67 -21.97 5.95
CA PRO A 45 -10.66 -20.86 5.01
C PRO A 45 -9.93 -19.65 5.62
N LEU A 46 -9.24 -18.88 4.79
CA LEU A 46 -8.65 -17.63 5.23
C LEU A 46 -9.76 -16.58 5.38
N SER A 47 -9.92 -16.01 6.58
CA SER A 47 -10.83 -14.89 6.79
C SER A 47 -10.42 -13.69 5.94
N GLY A 48 -11.38 -13.04 5.33
CA GLY A 48 -11.16 -11.79 4.60
C GLY A 48 -10.66 -10.69 5.54
N GLY A 49 -9.89 -9.76 5.00
CA GLY A 49 -9.52 -8.56 5.72
C GLY A 49 -9.89 -7.32 4.91
N MET A 50 -10.33 -6.28 5.59
CA MET A 50 -10.56 -4.98 4.98
C MET A 50 -9.96 -3.86 5.82
N ARG A 51 -9.49 -2.81 5.17
CA ARG A 51 -9.02 -1.61 5.81
C ARG A 51 -9.89 -0.43 5.37
N ILE A 52 -10.55 0.21 6.34
CA ILE A 52 -11.47 1.32 6.09
C ILE A 52 -10.65 2.60 5.88
N ASN A 53 -11.09 3.41 4.93
CA ASN A 53 -10.48 4.69 4.58
C ASN A 53 -10.92 5.78 5.58
N PRO A 54 -10.07 6.15 6.56
CA PRO A 54 -10.43 7.16 7.56
C PRO A 54 -10.49 8.57 6.99
N LEU A 55 -9.94 8.77 5.79
CA LEU A 55 -10.00 10.05 5.08
C LEU A 55 -11.40 10.36 4.55
N LYS A 56 -12.25 9.33 4.39
CA LYS A 56 -13.61 9.47 3.86
C LYS A 56 -14.68 9.23 4.93
N ILE A 57 -14.46 8.28 5.85
CA ILE A 57 -15.48 7.88 6.83
C ILE A 57 -14.83 7.39 8.12
N SER A 58 -15.47 7.67 9.26
CA SER A 58 -15.05 7.08 10.53
C SER A 58 -15.16 5.54 10.48
N PRO A 59 -14.08 4.78 10.77
CA PRO A 59 -14.10 3.32 10.68
C PRO A 59 -15.20 2.66 11.51
N ARG A 60 -15.46 3.13 12.73
CA ARG A 60 -16.52 2.58 13.60
C ARG A 60 -17.92 2.81 13.04
N LYS A 61 -18.18 4.01 12.49
CA LYS A 61 -19.48 4.33 11.87
C LYS A 61 -19.69 3.48 10.62
N ALA A 62 -18.66 3.35 9.79
CA ALA A 62 -18.70 2.54 8.58
C ALA A 62 -19.05 1.08 8.86
N VAL A 63 -18.33 0.46 9.80
CA VAL A 63 -18.56 -0.95 10.19
C VAL A 63 -19.98 -1.16 10.69
N SER A 64 -20.49 -0.30 11.58
CA SER A 64 -21.85 -0.42 12.09
C SER A 64 -22.89 -0.38 10.96
N ALA A 65 -22.78 0.63 10.08
CA ALA A 65 -23.73 0.80 8.97
C ALA A 65 -23.68 -0.34 7.95
N TRP A 66 -22.47 -0.84 7.63
CA TRP A 66 -22.31 -1.91 6.63
C TRP A 66 -22.67 -3.28 7.19
N SER A 67 -22.39 -3.53 8.48
CA SER A 67 -22.87 -4.75 9.14
C SER A 67 -24.39 -4.84 9.16
N GLU A 68 -25.08 -3.71 9.41
CA GLU A 68 -26.53 -3.64 9.35
C GLU A 68 -27.05 -3.84 7.91
N ARG A 69 -26.46 -3.13 6.93
CA ARG A 69 -26.91 -3.17 5.51
C ARG A 69 -26.65 -4.51 4.83
N TYR A 70 -25.46 -5.10 5.04
CA TYR A 70 -24.99 -6.28 4.30
C TYR A 70 -24.97 -7.56 5.12
N GLY A 71 -25.35 -7.51 6.39
CA GLY A 71 -25.28 -8.66 7.29
C GLY A 71 -23.84 -9.10 7.62
N TRP A 72 -22.82 -8.23 7.40
CA TRP A 72 -21.44 -8.60 7.61
C TRP A 72 -21.11 -8.79 9.08
N LYS A 73 -20.46 -9.91 9.39
CA LYS A 73 -19.85 -10.15 10.69
C LYS A 73 -18.38 -9.74 10.62
N VAL A 74 -18.03 -8.73 11.40
CA VAL A 74 -16.70 -8.14 11.37
C VAL A 74 -16.15 -7.99 12.79
N HIS A 75 -14.83 -8.13 12.94
CA HIS A 75 -14.14 -7.89 14.19
C HIS A 75 -12.80 -7.16 13.93
N PRO A 76 -12.29 -6.37 14.88
CA PRO A 76 -11.12 -5.53 14.63
C PRO A 76 -9.85 -6.35 14.49
N VAL A 77 -8.94 -5.89 13.61
CA VAL A 77 -7.55 -6.34 13.58
C VAL A 77 -6.82 -5.64 14.72
N SER A 78 -6.32 -6.39 15.69
CA SER A 78 -5.83 -5.88 16.97
C SER A 78 -4.70 -4.85 16.86
N TYR A 79 -3.84 -4.96 15.86
CA TYR A 79 -2.70 -4.07 15.63
C TYR A 79 -2.98 -2.96 14.58
N CYS A 80 -4.17 -2.92 13.96
CA CYS A 80 -4.51 -1.92 12.96
C CYS A 80 -5.86 -1.28 13.25
N SER A 81 -5.88 -0.03 13.66
CA SER A 81 -7.09 0.68 14.10
C SER A 81 -8.14 0.90 12.98
N THR A 82 -7.72 0.84 11.73
CA THR A 82 -8.60 0.93 10.55
C THR A 82 -8.84 -0.44 9.90
N GLY A 83 -8.20 -1.50 10.42
CA GLY A 83 -8.27 -2.87 9.92
C GLY A 83 -9.38 -3.68 10.59
N TRP A 84 -10.10 -4.46 9.79
CA TRP A 84 -11.18 -5.33 10.24
C TRP A 84 -11.09 -6.68 9.55
N TRP A 85 -11.30 -7.73 10.31
CA TRP A 85 -11.58 -9.04 9.78
C TRP A 85 -13.01 -9.09 9.27
N LEU A 86 -13.23 -9.83 8.21
CA LEU A 86 -14.52 -10.09 7.63
C LEU A 86 -14.73 -11.59 7.56
N ASP A 87 -15.72 -12.09 8.27
CA ASP A 87 -16.12 -13.48 8.20
C ASP A 87 -16.71 -13.80 6.83
N GLU A 88 -16.95 -15.08 6.57
CA GLU A 88 -17.60 -15.52 5.33
C GLU A 88 -18.94 -14.80 5.15
N THR A 89 -19.18 -14.26 3.95
CA THR A 89 -20.34 -13.44 3.61
C THR A 89 -21.02 -13.96 2.35
N ASP A 90 -22.33 -13.90 2.32
CA ASP A 90 -23.14 -14.25 1.14
C ASP A 90 -22.95 -13.25 -0.01
N PHE A 91 -22.59 -12.02 0.31
CA PHE A 91 -22.39 -10.94 -0.64
C PHE A 91 -20.94 -10.45 -0.65
N SER A 92 -20.28 -10.53 -1.81
CA SER A 92 -18.88 -10.14 -1.93
C SER A 92 -18.65 -8.64 -1.69
N PRO A 93 -17.80 -8.26 -0.73
CA PRO A 93 -17.51 -6.86 -0.45
C PRO A 93 -16.97 -6.09 -1.66
N SER A 94 -16.29 -6.76 -2.58
CA SER A 94 -15.74 -6.13 -3.80
C SER A 94 -16.83 -5.65 -4.78
N GLN A 95 -18.08 -6.08 -4.61
CA GLN A 95 -19.22 -5.69 -5.44
C GLN A 95 -19.94 -4.46 -4.89
N THR A 96 -19.61 -4.01 -3.67
CA THR A 96 -20.26 -2.86 -3.03
C THR A 96 -19.87 -1.53 -3.67
N PRO A 97 -20.76 -0.52 -3.68
CA PRO A 97 -20.42 0.85 -4.07
C PRO A 97 -19.28 1.40 -3.24
N GLU A 98 -19.30 1.16 -1.94
CA GLU A 98 -18.27 1.64 -1.00
C GLU A 98 -16.88 1.15 -1.38
N HIS A 99 -16.74 -0.09 -1.83
CA HIS A 99 -15.46 -0.60 -2.34
C HIS A 99 -15.03 0.14 -3.62
N ARG A 100 -15.94 0.30 -4.58
CA ARG A 100 -15.68 1.01 -5.85
C ARG A 100 -15.30 2.47 -5.63
N MET A 101 -15.92 3.10 -4.64
CA MET A 101 -15.66 4.49 -4.24
C MET A 101 -14.46 4.62 -3.29
N GLY A 102 -13.74 3.55 -2.97
CA GLY A 102 -12.54 3.57 -2.13
C GLY A 102 -12.79 3.94 -0.67
N PHE A 103 -13.96 3.58 -0.11
CA PHE A 103 -14.23 3.70 1.33
C PHE A 103 -13.53 2.61 2.15
N PHE A 104 -13.16 1.52 1.52
CA PHE A 104 -12.31 0.49 2.10
C PHE A 104 -11.49 -0.24 1.03
N TYR A 105 -10.42 -0.89 1.48
CA TYR A 105 -9.54 -1.72 0.66
C TYR A 105 -9.50 -3.14 1.21
N LEU A 106 -9.68 -4.14 0.35
CA LEU A 106 -9.58 -5.56 0.73
C LEU A 106 -8.11 -5.95 0.81
N GLN A 107 -7.68 -6.41 1.98
CA GLN A 107 -6.28 -6.67 2.28
C GLN A 107 -6.17 -7.77 3.34
N ASP A 108 -5.25 -8.73 3.16
CA ASP A 108 -4.88 -9.66 4.22
C ASP A 108 -4.40 -8.89 5.45
N ALA A 109 -4.88 -9.26 6.63
CA ALA A 109 -4.52 -8.57 7.87
C ALA A 109 -3.00 -8.59 8.12
N ALA A 110 -2.28 -9.67 7.79
CA ALA A 110 -0.82 -9.68 7.88
C ALA A 110 -0.16 -8.56 7.08
N SER A 111 -0.70 -8.21 5.90
CA SER A 111 -0.21 -7.12 5.07
C SER A 111 -0.45 -5.72 5.65
N MET A 112 -1.25 -5.58 6.71
CA MET A 112 -1.45 -4.31 7.42
C MET A 112 -0.30 -4.03 8.40
N LEU A 113 0.34 -5.06 8.94
CA LEU A 113 1.38 -4.93 9.96
C LEU A 113 2.55 -4.01 9.56
N PRO A 114 3.16 -4.08 8.36
CA PRO A 114 4.34 -3.27 8.04
C PRO A 114 4.17 -1.78 8.29
N VAL A 115 3.02 -1.21 7.94
CA VAL A 115 2.75 0.23 8.14
C VAL A 115 2.54 0.55 9.62
N GLU A 116 1.97 -0.37 10.39
CA GLU A 116 1.78 -0.21 11.84
C GLU A 116 3.10 -0.30 12.63
N LEU A 117 4.19 -0.77 12.02
CA LEU A 117 5.50 -0.78 12.65
C LEU A 117 6.17 0.61 12.64
N PHE A 118 5.77 1.52 11.76
CA PHE A 118 6.31 2.88 11.77
C PHE A 118 5.82 3.69 12.98
N ASP A 119 6.67 4.62 13.40
CA ASP A 119 6.31 5.65 14.38
C ASP A 119 6.06 6.97 13.64
N PHE A 120 4.79 7.42 13.63
CA PHE A 120 4.37 8.70 13.03
C PHE A 120 4.17 9.80 14.06
N SER A 121 4.60 9.62 15.30
CA SER A 121 4.46 10.61 16.37
C SER A 121 5.31 11.87 16.16
N THR A 122 6.32 11.79 15.28
CA THR A 122 7.26 12.88 15.01
C THR A 122 7.07 13.46 13.62
N GLY A 123 6.88 14.78 13.51
CA GLY A 123 6.88 15.54 12.27
C GLY A 123 5.48 15.81 11.68
N ASN A 124 5.24 17.08 11.28
CA ASN A 124 3.96 17.50 10.72
C ASN A 124 3.77 17.12 9.25
N GLN A 125 4.86 16.90 8.50
CA GLN A 125 4.85 16.61 7.07
C GLN A 125 5.93 15.60 6.72
N PRO A 126 5.76 14.30 7.03
CA PRO A 126 6.77 13.30 6.76
C PRO A 126 6.91 13.07 5.25
N LEU A 127 8.16 12.90 4.81
CA LEU A 127 8.52 12.46 3.47
C LEU A 127 8.76 10.94 3.51
N VAL A 128 7.90 10.19 2.85
CA VAL A 128 7.91 8.71 2.88
C VAL A 128 8.11 8.14 1.49
N LEU A 129 8.91 7.09 1.37
CA LEU A 129 9.04 6.29 0.16
C LEU A 129 8.37 4.92 0.37
N ASP A 130 7.41 4.56 -0.48
CA ASP A 130 6.97 3.19 -0.69
C ASP A 130 7.69 2.66 -1.94
N MET A 131 8.74 1.86 -1.73
CA MET A 131 9.72 1.54 -2.79
C MET A 131 9.21 0.51 -3.80
N ALA A 132 8.20 -0.31 -3.44
CA ALA A 132 7.59 -1.33 -4.30
C ALA A 132 6.05 -1.35 -4.12
N ALA A 133 5.44 -0.20 -4.39
CA ALA A 133 4.12 0.20 -3.93
C ALA A 133 2.93 -0.61 -4.48
N SER A 134 3.04 -1.15 -5.70
CA SER A 134 1.88 -1.78 -6.36
C SER A 134 1.42 -3.07 -5.68
N PRO A 135 0.11 -3.25 -5.49
CA PRO A 135 -1.00 -2.50 -6.10
C PRO A 135 -1.49 -1.25 -5.33
N GLY A 136 -0.90 -0.88 -4.16
CA GLY A 136 -1.22 0.36 -3.46
C GLY A 136 -1.83 0.20 -2.06
N GLY A 137 -2.11 -1.01 -1.60
CA GLY A 137 -2.72 -1.24 -0.29
C GLY A 137 -1.90 -0.70 0.88
N LYS A 138 -0.57 -0.84 0.85
CA LYS A 138 0.33 -0.30 1.88
C LYS A 138 0.56 1.21 1.70
N THR A 139 0.61 1.69 0.45
CA THR A 139 0.69 3.14 0.15
C THR A 139 -0.51 3.89 0.74
N THR A 140 -1.73 3.40 0.49
CA THR A 140 -2.96 4.00 1.05
C THR A 140 -2.97 3.94 2.58
N HIS A 141 -2.41 2.89 3.17
CA HIS A 141 -2.27 2.79 4.62
C HIS A 141 -1.26 3.81 5.19
N LEU A 142 -0.14 4.06 4.50
CA LEU A 142 0.79 5.14 4.87
C LEU A 142 0.08 6.49 4.86
N LEU A 143 -0.69 6.79 3.82
CA LEU A 143 -1.46 8.04 3.69
C LEU A 143 -2.49 8.20 4.82
N ASP A 144 -3.14 7.12 5.27
CA ASP A 144 -4.03 7.13 6.42
C ASP A 144 -3.29 7.49 7.71
N LYS A 145 -2.15 6.84 7.97
CA LYS A 145 -1.32 7.11 9.17
C LYS A 145 -0.78 8.52 9.20
N MET A 146 -0.57 9.12 8.04
CA MET A 146 -0.13 10.50 7.85
C MET A 146 -1.29 11.50 7.85
N ASN A 147 -2.55 11.05 7.92
CA ASN A 147 -3.75 11.88 7.71
C ASN A 147 -3.68 12.69 6.40
N ASP A 148 -3.16 12.07 5.35
CA ASP A 148 -2.94 12.67 4.02
C ASP A 148 -2.12 13.99 4.07
N ARG A 149 -1.07 14.04 4.91
CA ARG A 149 -0.15 15.17 5.09
C ARG A 149 1.27 14.75 4.72
N GLY A 150 2.08 15.73 4.28
CA GLY A 150 3.44 15.45 3.81
C GLY A 150 3.47 14.92 2.39
N LEU A 151 4.27 13.88 2.12
CA LEU A 151 4.37 13.31 0.77
C LEU A 151 4.75 11.83 0.84
N VAL A 152 4.00 10.98 0.15
CA VAL A 152 4.40 9.61 -0.17
C VAL A 152 4.86 9.53 -1.62
N ILE A 153 6.12 9.17 -1.85
CA ILE A 153 6.57 8.71 -3.18
C ILE A 153 6.25 7.23 -3.28
N ALA A 154 5.25 6.90 -4.09
CA ALA A 154 4.80 5.53 -4.34
C ALA A 154 5.44 5.01 -5.62
N ASN A 155 6.52 4.24 -5.49
CA ASN A 155 7.30 3.74 -6.62
C ASN A 155 7.01 2.26 -6.92
N ASP A 156 7.00 1.89 -8.19
CA ASP A 156 7.07 0.49 -8.61
C ASP A 156 7.88 0.38 -9.90
N ALA A 157 8.78 -0.58 -9.97
CA ALA A 157 9.64 -0.79 -11.14
C ALA A 157 8.86 -1.33 -12.37
N SER A 158 7.69 -1.92 -12.18
CA SER A 158 6.88 -2.50 -13.25
C SER A 158 5.89 -1.51 -13.83
N ALA A 159 6.08 -1.15 -15.09
CA ALA A 159 5.18 -0.24 -15.82
C ALA A 159 3.73 -0.78 -15.90
N SER A 160 3.55 -2.09 -16.00
CA SER A 160 2.22 -2.71 -16.04
C SER A 160 1.49 -2.62 -14.69
N ARG A 161 2.24 -2.63 -13.57
CA ARG A 161 1.66 -2.55 -12.22
C ARG A 161 1.31 -1.13 -11.79
N ILE A 162 1.95 -0.11 -12.38
CA ILE A 162 1.68 1.30 -12.11
C ILE A 162 0.22 1.67 -12.40
N GLN A 163 -0.42 1.08 -13.39
CA GLN A 163 -1.83 1.38 -13.69
C GLN A 163 -2.75 0.96 -12.54
N ALA A 164 -2.54 -0.21 -11.97
CA ALA A 164 -3.30 -0.66 -10.80
C ALA A 164 -3.07 0.24 -9.58
N LEU A 165 -1.81 0.64 -9.34
CA LEU A 165 -1.46 1.58 -8.28
C LEU A 165 -2.20 2.92 -8.44
N ARG A 166 -2.21 3.50 -9.65
CA ARG A 166 -2.91 4.76 -9.92
C ARG A 166 -4.40 4.66 -9.63
N VAL A 167 -5.07 3.59 -10.09
CA VAL A 167 -6.50 3.36 -9.83
C VAL A 167 -6.78 3.29 -8.32
N VAL A 168 -5.96 2.55 -7.57
CA VAL A 168 -6.12 2.44 -6.11
C VAL A 168 -5.94 3.79 -5.42
N LEU A 169 -4.92 4.57 -5.79
CA LEU A 169 -4.65 5.89 -5.21
C LEU A 169 -5.76 6.89 -5.55
N SER A 170 -6.21 6.92 -6.80
CA SER A 170 -7.34 7.76 -7.23
C SER A 170 -8.61 7.43 -6.45
N ASN A 171 -9.00 6.15 -6.41
CA ASN A 171 -10.19 5.73 -5.66
C ASN A 171 -10.06 6.01 -4.16
N TRP A 172 -8.84 5.99 -3.60
CA TRP A 172 -8.62 6.36 -2.20
C TRP A 172 -8.83 7.84 -1.95
N GLY A 173 -8.62 8.66 -2.97
CA GLY A 173 -8.78 10.12 -2.90
C GLY A 173 -7.64 10.81 -2.14
N ALA A 174 -6.42 10.30 -2.26
CA ALA A 174 -5.24 10.85 -1.62
C ALA A 174 -4.66 12.02 -2.41
N ALA A 175 -4.34 13.13 -1.72
CA ALA A 175 -3.70 14.30 -2.31
C ALA A 175 -2.19 14.34 -2.07
N SER A 176 -1.70 13.74 -0.97
CA SER A 176 -0.30 13.81 -0.56
C SER A 176 0.55 12.66 -1.13
N VAL A 177 0.42 12.38 -2.43
CA VAL A 177 1.09 11.25 -3.10
C VAL A 177 1.61 11.59 -4.49
N ALA A 178 2.76 10.98 -4.84
CA ALA A 178 3.28 10.97 -6.21
C ALA A 178 3.66 9.54 -6.61
N ALA A 179 3.08 9.02 -7.71
CA ALA A 179 3.42 7.69 -8.22
C ALA A 179 4.56 7.78 -9.24
N THR A 180 5.58 6.94 -9.09
CA THR A 180 6.78 6.89 -9.93
C THR A 180 7.06 5.49 -10.45
N ASN A 181 7.81 5.37 -11.56
CA ASN A 181 8.11 4.08 -12.18
C ASN A 181 9.60 3.94 -12.46
N PHE A 182 10.35 3.58 -11.44
CA PHE A 182 11.80 3.43 -11.51
C PHE A 182 12.30 2.21 -10.73
N PRO A 183 13.51 1.70 -11.04
CA PRO A 183 14.15 0.67 -10.23
C PRO A 183 14.37 1.19 -8.80
N GLY A 184 13.85 0.47 -7.79
CA GLY A 184 13.98 0.85 -6.37
C GLY A 184 15.45 0.93 -5.91
N GLU A 185 16.31 0.11 -6.52
CA GLU A 185 17.75 0.04 -6.26
C GLU A 185 18.48 1.36 -6.57
N LYS A 186 17.85 2.28 -7.32
CA LYS A 186 18.45 3.57 -7.70
C LYS A 186 18.18 4.69 -6.71
N PHE A 187 17.14 4.59 -5.87
CA PHE A 187 16.78 5.67 -4.96
C PHE A 187 17.88 6.03 -3.97
N GLY A 188 18.63 5.05 -3.48
CA GLY A 188 19.74 5.28 -2.56
C GLY A 188 20.86 6.16 -3.10
N ILE A 189 21.12 6.11 -4.42
CA ILE A 189 22.15 6.95 -5.06
C ILE A 189 21.59 8.25 -5.64
N TRP A 190 20.29 8.31 -5.94
CA TRP A 190 19.62 9.52 -6.45
C TRP A 190 19.21 10.49 -5.33
N PHE A 191 18.80 9.96 -4.21
CA PHE A 191 18.22 10.69 -3.10
C PHE A 191 18.77 10.22 -1.76
N PRO A 192 20.09 10.33 -1.51
CA PRO A 192 20.66 9.89 -0.23
C PRO A 192 20.12 10.75 0.92
N GLU A 193 19.75 10.09 2.02
CA GLU A 193 19.34 10.72 3.28
C GLU A 193 18.21 11.77 3.16
N ILE A 194 17.24 11.54 2.25
CA ILE A 194 16.14 12.50 2.04
C ILE A 194 14.84 12.09 2.72
N PHE A 195 14.53 10.78 2.82
CA PHE A 195 13.27 10.29 3.37
C PHE A 195 13.31 10.10 4.89
N ASP A 196 12.22 10.44 5.55
CA ASP A 196 12.04 10.18 6.98
C ASP A 196 11.75 8.69 7.23
N LYS A 197 11.01 8.06 6.32
CA LYS A 197 10.59 6.65 6.38
C LYS A 197 10.63 6.02 5.00
N VAL A 198 11.02 4.74 4.96
CA VAL A 198 10.98 3.93 3.72
C VAL A 198 10.28 2.62 3.99
N LEU A 199 9.24 2.33 3.25
CA LEU A 199 8.60 1.02 3.21
C LEU A 199 9.16 0.23 2.03
N LEU A 200 9.64 -0.97 2.31
CA LEU A 200 10.05 -1.94 1.31
C LEU A 200 9.26 -3.24 1.51
N ASP A 201 8.08 -3.32 0.90
CA ASP A 201 7.37 -4.59 0.72
C ASP A 201 7.99 -5.30 -0.46
N ALA A 202 9.00 -6.12 -0.19
CA ALA A 202 9.92 -6.59 -1.21
C ALA A 202 9.27 -7.64 -2.15
N PRO A 203 9.60 -7.62 -3.45
CA PRO A 203 9.18 -8.69 -4.34
C PRO A 203 9.76 -10.02 -3.84
N CYS A 204 8.89 -11.01 -3.62
CA CYS A 204 9.23 -12.27 -2.97
C CYS A 204 8.62 -13.48 -3.67
N SER A 205 8.94 -14.67 -3.19
CA SER A 205 8.42 -15.95 -3.70
C SER A 205 6.93 -16.18 -3.45
N MET A 206 6.33 -15.45 -2.52
CA MET A 206 4.95 -15.63 -2.03
C MET A 206 4.70 -17.02 -1.40
N GLU A 207 5.71 -17.65 -0.81
CA GLU A 207 5.56 -18.89 -0.03
C GLU A 207 4.96 -18.59 1.36
N ASN A 208 3.69 -18.20 1.39
CA ASN A 208 2.97 -17.76 2.60
C ASN A 208 2.12 -18.86 3.25
N LEU A 209 2.26 -20.10 2.81
CA LEU A 209 1.52 -21.27 3.25
C LEU A 209 0.00 -21.27 2.95
N ARG A 210 -0.55 -20.22 2.37
CA ARG A 210 -1.95 -20.15 1.95
C ARG A 210 -2.02 -20.17 0.42
N SER A 211 -2.67 -21.18 -0.13
CA SER A 211 -2.93 -21.29 -1.57
C SER A 211 -4.42 -21.04 -1.82
N THR A 212 -4.74 -20.10 -2.69
CA THR A 212 -6.13 -19.85 -3.13
C THR A 212 -6.26 -20.12 -4.64
N GLU A 213 -7.49 -20.24 -5.13
CA GLU A 213 -7.72 -20.41 -6.57
C GLU A 213 -7.19 -19.23 -7.39
N THR A 214 -7.29 -18.01 -6.86
CA THR A 214 -6.81 -16.78 -7.51
C THR A 214 -5.31 -16.55 -7.35
N ARG A 215 -4.68 -17.15 -6.32
CA ARG A 215 -3.25 -17.04 -6.02
C ARG A 215 -2.68 -18.41 -5.65
N PRO A 216 -2.53 -19.31 -6.63
CA PRO A 216 -2.00 -20.64 -6.38
C PRO A 216 -0.50 -20.55 -6.04
N MET A 217 -0.08 -21.29 -5.01
CA MET A 217 1.34 -21.47 -4.73
C MET A 217 2.02 -22.21 -5.88
N ARG A 218 3.23 -21.80 -6.21
CA ARG A 218 4.07 -22.42 -7.23
C ARG A 218 5.41 -22.86 -6.65
N PRO A 219 6.04 -23.90 -7.20
CA PRO A 219 7.38 -24.28 -6.77
C PRO A 219 8.39 -23.19 -7.15
N ILE A 220 9.32 -22.93 -6.24
CA ILE A 220 10.43 -21.98 -6.42
C ILE A 220 11.73 -22.77 -6.55
N SER A 221 12.47 -22.53 -7.64
CA SER A 221 13.79 -23.13 -7.81
C SER A 221 14.85 -22.44 -6.95
N SER A 222 15.92 -23.15 -6.60
CA SER A 222 17.03 -22.56 -5.83
C SER A 222 17.67 -21.38 -6.56
N LYS A 223 17.76 -21.43 -7.90
CA LYS A 223 18.27 -20.32 -8.72
C LYS A 223 17.37 -19.09 -8.63
N GLU A 224 16.06 -19.27 -8.70
CA GLU A 224 15.09 -18.19 -8.57
C GLU A 224 15.13 -17.58 -7.16
N ARG A 225 15.17 -18.39 -6.11
CA ARG A 225 15.31 -17.94 -4.74
C ARG A 225 16.59 -17.11 -4.55
N SER A 226 17.73 -17.59 -5.02
CA SER A 226 18.99 -16.83 -4.95
C SER A 226 18.90 -15.49 -5.70
N ALA A 227 18.23 -15.42 -6.83
CA ALA A 227 18.03 -14.17 -7.57
C ALA A 227 17.12 -13.19 -6.79
N LEU A 228 16.07 -13.70 -6.13
CA LEU A 228 15.19 -12.90 -5.28
C LEU A 228 15.95 -12.34 -4.08
N THR A 229 16.70 -13.16 -3.35
CA THR A 229 17.44 -12.70 -2.15
C THR A 229 18.49 -11.64 -2.47
N VAL A 230 19.21 -11.79 -3.58
CA VAL A 230 20.18 -10.78 -4.06
C VAL A 230 19.47 -9.46 -4.37
N ARG A 231 18.34 -9.51 -5.06
CA ARG A 231 17.55 -8.33 -5.38
C ARG A 231 16.96 -7.67 -4.13
N GLN A 232 16.41 -8.44 -3.21
CA GLN A 232 15.86 -7.96 -1.94
C GLN A 232 16.92 -7.27 -1.09
N ALA A 233 18.13 -7.85 -0.98
CA ALA A 233 19.25 -7.22 -0.28
C ALA A 233 19.68 -5.90 -0.94
N GLY A 234 19.73 -5.85 -2.28
CA GLY A 234 20.01 -4.61 -3.01
C GLY A 234 18.96 -3.52 -2.80
N LEU A 235 17.68 -3.88 -2.79
CA LEU A 235 16.58 -2.95 -2.49
C LEU A 235 16.66 -2.45 -1.03
N LEU A 236 16.91 -3.33 -0.06
CA LEU A 236 17.03 -2.95 1.35
C LEU A 236 18.25 -2.06 1.58
N ALA A 237 19.37 -2.34 0.93
CA ALA A 237 20.53 -1.45 0.96
C ALA A 237 20.20 -0.06 0.39
N SER A 238 19.49 0.01 -0.74
CA SER A 238 19.02 1.28 -1.33
C SER A 238 18.08 2.03 -0.37
N ALA A 239 17.18 1.32 0.32
CA ALA A 239 16.28 1.89 1.32
C ALA A 239 17.06 2.54 2.49
N LEU A 240 18.12 1.88 2.96
CA LEU A 240 18.97 2.40 4.03
C LEU A 240 19.83 3.60 3.57
N LEU A 241 20.24 3.64 2.31
CA LEU A 241 20.95 4.80 1.76
C LEU A 241 20.04 6.02 1.65
N THR A 242 18.79 5.83 1.24
CA THR A 242 17.87 6.93 0.97
C THR A 242 17.13 7.45 2.21
N VAL A 243 17.03 6.65 3.28
CA VAL A 243 16.46 7.11 4.56
C VAL A 243 17.47 7.98 5.31
N LYS A 244 17.00 9.01 6.00
CA LYS A 244 17.79 9.87 6.88
C LYS A 244 18.42 9.10 8.03
N THR A 245 19.52 9.58 8.57
CA THR A 245 19.99 9.16 9.89
C THR A 245 18.95 9.47 10.95
N GLY A 246 18.61 8.48 11.78
CA GLY A 246 17.46 8.51 12.71
C GLY A 246 16.13 8.10 12.07
N GLY A 247 16.04 7.98 10.75
CA GLY A 247 14.86 7.54 10.04
C GLY A 247 14.64 6.02 10.08
N GLN A 248 13.47 5.58 9.67
CA GLN A 248 13.02 4.19 9.78
C GLN A 248 12.83 3.55 8.41
N VAL A 249 13.29 2.30 8.27
CA VAL A 249 12.97 1.42 7.15
C VAL A 249 12.14 0.26 7.68
N VAL A 250 11.01 -0.04 7.04
CA VAL A 250 10.29 -1.29 7.27
C VAL A 250 10.49 -2.18 6.06
N TYR A 251 11.10 -3.33 6.30
CA TYR A 251 11.24 -4.41 5.34
C TYR A 251 10.16 -5.45 5.57
N SER A 252 9.46 -5.89 4.54
CA SER A 252 8.44 -6.93 4.64
C SER A 252 8.39 -7.82 3.40
N THR A 253 7.91 -9.05 3.60
CA THR A 253 7.66 -10.03 2.54
C THR A 253 6.39 -10.81 2.83
N CYS A 254 5.67 -11.22 1.80
CA CYS A 254 4.59 -12.19 1.92
C CYS A 254 5.09 -13.62 1.69
N THR A 255 6.23 -13.97 2.27
CA THR A 255 6.79 -15.32 2.33
C THR A 255 7.22 -15.65 3.75
N LEU A 256 7.43 -16.92 4.04
CA LEU A 256 8.08 -17.38 5.27
C LEU A 256 9.44 -18.06 4.96
N ALA A 257 10.01 -17.85 3.78
CA ALA A 257 11.30 -18.41 3.40
C ALA A 257 12.44 -17.71 4.14
N PRO A 258 13.18 -18.39 5.05
CA PRO A 258 14.21 -17.75 5.85
C PRO A 258 15.30 -17.06 5.03
N GLU A 259 15.55 -17.55 3.82
CA GLU A 259 16.53 -16.99 2.91
C GLU A 259 16.12 -15.58 2.42
N GLU A 260 14.80 -15.35 2.23
CA GLU A 260 14.23 -14.08 1.77
C GLU A 260 13.91 -13.11 2.92
N ASP A 261 13.86 -13.60 4.12
CA ASP A 261 13.48 -12.92 5.35
C ASP A 261 14.74 -12.58 6.19
N GLU A 262 15.05 -13.39 7.16
CA GLU A 262 16.19 -13.21 8.05
C GLU A 262 17.52 -13.23 7.31
N GLY A 263 17.62 -14.05 6.26
CA GLY A 263 18.83 -14.14 5.43
C GLY A 263 19.17 -12.82 4.73
N VAL A 264 18.16 -12.06 4.29
CA VAL A 264 18.34 -10.73 3.70
C VAL A 264 18.75 -9.72 4.76
N LEU A 265 18.10 -9.71 5.93
CA LEU A 265 18.47 -8.84 7.04
C LEU A 265 19.93 -9.10 7.48
N ASP A 266 20.33 -10.37 7.63
CA ASP A 266 21.68 -10.77 8.01
C ASP A 266 22.73 -10.26 7.03
N VAL A 267 22.49 -10.38 5.72
CA VAL A 267 23.39 -9.85 4.69
C VAL A 267 23.57 -8.35 4.83
N VAL A 268 22.47 -7.62 5.01
CA VAL A 268 22.49 -6.15 5.06
C VAL A 268 23.09 -5.64 6.36
N LEU A 269 22.82 -6.28 7.51
CA LEU A 269 23.45 -5.93 8.79
C LEU A 269 24.96 -6.16 8.77
N LYS A 270 25.44 -7.23 8.14
CA LYS A 270 26.87 -7.49 7.92
C LYS A 270 27.51 -6.54 6.92
N GLN A 271 26.75 -6.04 5.93
CA GLN A 271 27.23 -5.04 4.98
C GLN A 271 27.38 -3.65 5.60
N PHE A 272 26.53 -3.30 6.57
CA PHE A 272 26.51 -1.99 7.22
C PHE A 272 26.68 -2.11 8.75
N PRO A 273 27.82 -2.59 9.23
CA PRO A 273 28.03 -2.85 10.65
C PRO A 273 27.99 -1.56 11.47
N GLY A 274 27.19 -1.56 12.54
CA GLY A 274 27.07 -0.43 13.48
C GLY A 274 26.32 0.80 12.96
N VAL A 275 25.74 0.76 11.74
CA VAL A 275 24.99 1.88 11.17
C VAL A 275 23.50 1.62 11.07
N VAL A 276 23.08 0.40 11.38
CA VAL A 276 21.67 -0.04 11.33
C VAL A 276 21.36 -0.84 12.58
N ARG A 277 20.23 -0.59 13.20
CA ARG A 277 19.68 -1.36 14.30
C ARG A 277 18.33 -1.96 13.89
N VAL A 278 18.11 -3.23 14.17
CA VAL A 278 16.75 -3.82 14.10
C VAL A 278 16.01 -3.49 15.39
N ASP A 279 14.88 -2.82 15.27
CA ASP A 279 14.05 -2.46 16.43
C ASP A 279 13.20 -3.67 16.86
N ASP A 280 13.03 -3.82 18.17
CA ASP A 280 12.12 -4.83 18.71
C ASP A 280 10.67 -4.44 18.42
N VAL A 281 9.96 -5.29 17.69
CA VAL A 281 8.56 -5.07 17.29
C VAL A 281 7.58 -5.96 18.07
N SER A 282 8.04 -6.73 19.03
CA SER A 282 7.24 -7.69 19.81
C SER A 282 6.03 -7.05 20.50
N SER A 283 6.16 -5.83 21.00
CA SER A 283 5.08 -5.07 21.63
C SER A 283 3.94 -4.65 20.68
N ARG A 284 4.15 -4.80 19.37
CA ARG A 284 3.13 -4.53 18.34
C ARG A 284 2.31 -5.76 17.97
N LEU A 285 2.68 -6.92 18.49
CA LEU A 285 2.09 -8.21 18.16
C LEU A 285 1.21 -8.74 19.28
N THR A 286 0.24 -9.56 18.94
CA THR A 286 -0.69 -10.22 19.88
C THR A 286 -0.17 -11.55 20.40
N ALA A 287 0.84 -12.12 19.75
CA ALA A 287 1.50 -13.35 20.13
C ALA A 287 3.01 -13.25 19.88
N PRO A 288 3.86 -13.98 20.58
CA PRO A 288 5.29 -14.04 20.29
C PRO A 288 5.54 -14.57 18.86
N ALA A 289 6.31 -13.83 18.09
CA ALA A 289 6.62 -14.18 16.71
C ALA A 289 8.04 -13.70 16.33
N PRO A 290 9.09 -14.07 17.07
CA PRO A 290 10.45 -13.60 16.80
C PRO A 290 10.96 -14.15 15.46
N GLY A 291 11.87 -13.42 14.84
CA GLY A 291 12.66 -13.92 13.72
C GLY A 291 13.59 -15.06 14.17
N LEU A 292 14.05 -15.84 13.22
CA LEU A 292 14.91 -16.98 13.46
C LEU A 292 16.34 -16.54 13.83
N ALA A 293 16.97 -17.21 14.80
CA ALA A 293 18.38 -17.01 15.12
C ALA A 293 19.33 -17.67 14.10
N GLY A 294 18.81 -18.62 13.32
CA GLY A 294 19.58 -19.33 12.29
C GLY A 294 18.67 -20.25 11.44
N TYR A 295 19.24 -20.74 10.33
CA TYR A 295 18.56 -21.69 9.45
C TYR A 295 19.58 -22.62 8.76
N GLY A 296 19.36 -23.93 8.90
CA GLY A 296 20.36 -24.94 8.50
C GLY A 296 21.64 -24.77 9.34
N GLU A 297 22.80 -24.68 8.67
CA GLU A 297 24.11 -24.45 9.32
C GLU A 297 24.45 -22.95 9.47
N ARG A 298 23.57 -22.06 9.02
CA ARG A 298 23.81 -20.62 9.03
C ARG A 298 23.21 -19.98 10.28
N GLU A 299 24.06 -19.34 11.09
CA GLU A 299 23.66 -18.43 12.15
C GLU A 299 23.48 -17.02 11.59
N PHE A 300 22.40 -16.36 11.97
CA PHE A 300 22.09 -15.00 11.59
C PHE A 300 22.59 -14.00 12.62
N HIS A 301 22.70 -12.74 12.22
CA HIS A 301 23.05 -11.64 13.13
C HIS A 301 22.04 -11.62 14.31
N PRO A 302 22.47 -11.47 15.58
CA PRO A 302 21.60 -11.60 16.76
C PRO A 302 20.37 -10.66 16.72
N GLU A 303 20.51 -9.47 16.17
CA GLU A 303 19.39 -8.51 16.08
C GLU A 303 18.25 -8.95 15.15
N VAL A 304 18.47 -9.92 14.28
CA VAL A 304 17.45 -10.45 13.37
C VAL A 304 16.28 -11.05 14.15
N THR A 305 16.52 -11.59 15.33
CA THR A 305 15.46 -12.14 16.20
C THR A 305 14.43 -11.11 16.68
N ARG A 306 14.72 -9.80 16.55
CA ARG A 306 13.79 -8.71 16.87
C ARG A 306 12.73 -8.47 15.78
N SER A 307 12.87 -9.10 14.61
CA SER A 307 11.86 -9.05 13.55
C SER A 307 10.62 -9.89 13.90
N ALA A 308 9.57 -9.76 13.09
CA ALA A 308 8.31 -10.48 13.25
C ALA A 308 8.11 -11.51 12.14
N ARG A 309 7.87 -12.78 12.52
CA ARG A 309 7.54 -13.88 11.62
C ARG A 309 6.14 -14.40 11.93
N LEU A 310 5.15 -14.00 11.15
CA LEU A 310 3.76 -14.31 11.38
C LEU A 310 3.41 -15.68 10.78
N PHE A 311 3.33 -16.68 11.62
CA PHE A 311 2.80 -17.99 11.22
C PHE A 311 1.26 -18.00 11.25
N PRO A 312 0.60 -18.65 10.27
CA PRO A 312 -0.87 -18.69 10.19
C PRO A 312 -1.57 -19.15 11.46
N HIS A 313 -1.05 -20.14 12.17
CA HIS A 313 -1.67 -20.69 13.38
C HIS A 313 -1.63 -19.76 14.61
N LEU A 314 -0.76 -18.75 14.60
CA LEU A 314 -0.67 -17.77 15.68
C LEU A 314 -1.54 -16.52 15.43
N PHE A 315 -1.76 -16.18 14.18
CA PHE A 315 -2.39 -14.89 13.80
C PHE A 315 -3.66 -15.04 12.95
N GLY A 316 -4.02 -16.23 12.50
CA GLY A 316 -5.17 -16.46 11.59
C GLY A 316 -4.99 -15.88 10.18
N THR A 317 -3.77 -15.47 9.81
CA THR A 317 -3.43 -14.80 8.55
C THR A 317 -2.74 -15.72 7.55
N SER A 318 -2.38 -15.20 6.39
CA SER A 318 -1.31 -15.79 5.58
C SER A 318 0.03 -15.64 6.30
N GLY A 319 1.01 -16.48 5.94
CA GLY A 319 2.38 -16.33 6.41
C GLY A 319 2.99 -15.01 5.95
N PHE A 320 3.68 -14.31 6.85
CA PHE A 320 4.21 -12.98 6.58
C PHE A 320 5.47 -12.70 7.41
N PHE A 321 6.34 -11.85 6.90
CA PHE A 321 7.52 -11.39 7.62
C PHE A 321 7.61 -9.87 7.60
N ALA A 322 8.04 -9.26 8.72
CA ALA A 322 8.30 -7.83 8.79
C ALA A 322 9.41 -7.49 9.80
N ALA A 323 10.22 -6.51 9.46
CA ALA A 323 11.25 -5.97 10.34
C ALA A 323 11.28 -4.45 10.24
N ARG A 324 11.42 -3.77 11.39
CA ARG A 324 11.68 -2.35 11.42
C ARG A 324 13.17 -2.12 11.72
N LEU A 325 13.80 -1.31 10.88
CA LEU A 325 15.21 -0.93 11.00
C LEU A 325 15.29 0.59 11.23
N THR A 326 16.14 1.00 12.18
CA THR A 326 16.48 2.41 12.37
C THR A 326 17.91 2.64 11.90
N LYS A 327 18.11 3.62 11.00
CA LYS A 327 19.45 4.05 10.60
C LYS A 327 20.07 4.90 11.70
N THR A 328 21.18 4.45 12.27
CA THR A 328 21.82 5.11 13.43
C THR A 328 22.97 6.04 13.04
N ASN A 329 23.62 5.78 11.91
CA ASN A 329 24.73 6.56 11.40
C ASN A 329 24.65 6.75 9.88
N PRO A 330 25.28 7.81 9.31
CA PRO A 330 25.33 8.01 7.88
C PRO A 330 26.07 6.86 7.16
N ILE A 331 25.63 6.57 5.94
CA ILE A 331 26.29 5.61 5.05
C ILE A 331 26.88 6.41 3.88
N PRO A 332 28.21 6.39 3.67
CA PRO A 332 28.81 7.04 2.52
C PRO A 332 28.28 6.48 1.21
N VAL A 333 27.86 7.36 0.30
CA VAL A 333 27.33 6.98 -1.00
C VAL A 333 27.94 7.86 -2.11
N ARG A 334 28.22 7.26 -3.26
CA ARG A 334 28.53 8.03 -4.47
C ARG A 334 27.22 8.39 -5.15
N GLU A 335 26.83 9.64 -5.04
CA GLU A 335 25.62 10.17 -5.63
C GLU A 335 25.61 10.12 -7.16
N ALA A 336 24.43 9.98 -7.72
CA ALA A 336 24.17 10.11 -9.14
C ALA A 336 22.91 10.99 -9.34
N PRO A 337 22.85 11.81 -10.39
CA PRO A 337 21.67 12.63 -10.63
C PRO A 337 20.46 11.73 -10.94
N PRO A 338 19.28 12.06 -10.39
CA PRO A 338 18.03 11.39 -10.76
C PRO A 338 17.63 11.76 -12.20
N PRO A 339 16.78 10.95 -12.86
CA PRO A 339 16.13 11.34 -14.10
C PRO A 339 15.37 12.66 -13.92
N GLN A 340 15.41 13.52 -14.95
CA GLN A 340 14.76 14.83 -14.91
C GLN A 340 13.76 14.96 -16.06
N ARG A 341 12.58 15.45 -15.73
CA ARG A 341 11.56 15.86 -16.67
C ARG A 341 10.68 16.90 -16.01
N SER A 342 10.81 18.14 -16.40
CA SER A 342 9.96 19.23 -15.90
C SER A 342 8.48 18.91 -16.10
N LEU A 343 7.68 19.19 -15.09
CA LEU A 343 6.21 19.10 -15.17
C LEU A 343 5.65 20.06 -16.22
N THR A 344 6.27 21.22 -16.40
CA THR A 344 5.88 22.19 -17.45
C THR A 344 6.06 21.60 -18.85
N ASN A 345 7.13 20.83 -19.09
CA ASN A 345 7.32 20.08 -20.33
C ASN A 345 6.29 18.96 -20.54
N ALA A 346 5.62 18.53 -19.47
CA ALA A 346 4.51 17.59 -19.50
C ALA A 346 3.14 18.28 -19.57
N GLY A 347 3.12 19.62 -19.70
CA GLY A 347 1.91 20.44 -19.81
C GLY A 347 1.24 20.79 -18.48
N TRP A 348 1.91 20.58 -17.35
CA TRP A 348 1.42 20.95 -16.02
C TRP A 348 2.03 22.28 -15.59
N PHE A 349 1.19 23.20 -15.12
CA PHE A 349 1.57 24.53 -14.68
C PHE A 349 0.92 24.82 -13.31
N PRO A 350 1.55 25.60 -12.43
CA PRO A 350 0.86 26.14 -11.26
C PRO A 350 -0.40 26.87 -11.72
N ALA A 351 -1.53 26.63 -11.06
CA ALA A 351 -2.75 27.35 -11.34
C ALA A 351 -2.54 28.86 -11.08
N ALA A 352 -2.95 29.69 -12.02
CA ALA A 352 -2.89 31.15 -11.83
C ALA A 352 -3.86 31.56 -10.70
N GLU A 353 -3.56 32.70 -10.04
CA GLU A 353 -4.41 33.21 -8.95
C GLU A 353 -5.88 33.37 -9.38
N ASN A 354 -6.10 33.84 -10.62
CA ASN A 354 -7.44 34.02 -11.19
C ASN A 354 -8.15 32.62 -11.36
N ASP A 355 -7.43 31.60 -11.82
CA ASP A 355 -8.01 30.24 -11.94
C ASP A 355 -8.33 29.63 -10.56
N LEU A 356 -7.49 29.88 -9.57
CA LEU A 356 -7.75 29.49 -8.18
C LEU A 356 -9.05 30.13 -7.66
N GLN A 357 -9.25 31.42 -7.89
CA GLN A 357 -10.45 32.15 -7.45
C GLN A 357 -11.70 31.63 -8.17
N ILE A 358 -11.63 31.39 -9.47
CA ILE A 358 -12.75 30.87 -10.28
C ILE A 358 -13.12 29.46 -9.78
N VAL A 359 -12.17 28.52 -9.73
CA VAL A 359 -12.44 27.14 -9.30
C VAL A 359 -12.98 27.11 -7.88
N SER A 360 -12.36 27.85 -6.96
CA SER A 360 -12.81 27.93 -5.57
C SER A 360 -14.23 28.48 -5.47
N GLY A 361 -14.52 29.55 -6.19
CA GLY A 361 -15.86 30.16 -6.23
C GLY A 361 -16.92 29.21 -6.78
N GLU A 362 -16.63 28.49 -7.86
CA GLU A 362 -17.55 27.51 -8.45
C GLU A 362 -17.78 26.29 -7.51
N LEU A 363 -16.72 25.78 -6.87
CA LEU A 363 -16.87 24.68 -5.91
C LEU A 363 -17.71 25.07 -4.68
N VAL A 364 -17.58 26.33 -4.22
CA VAL A 364 -18.44 26.85 -3.14
C VAL A 364 -19.87 27.02 -3.63
N ASN A 365 -20.09 27.62 -4.80
CA ASN A 365 -21.42 27.86 -5.30
C ASN A 365 -22.21 26.57 -5.64
N LEU A 366 -21.55 25.61 -6.28
CA LEU A 366 -22.22 24.37 -6.72
C LEU A 366 -22.31 23.31 -5.60
N TYR A 367 -21.29 23.22 -4.76
CA TYR A 367 -21.16 22.12 -3.80
C TYR A 367 -21.04 22.55 -2.35
N GLY A 368 -20.92 23.86 -2.06
CA GLY A 368 -20.65 24.37 -0.71
C GLY A 368 -19.27 23.94 -0.20
N LEU A 369 -18.32 23.61 -1.10
CA LEU A 369 -17.00 23.07 -0.76
C LEU A 369 -15.95 24.19 -0.71
N GLU A 370 -15.46 24.50 0.49
CA GLU A 370 -14.37 25.45 0.73
C GLU A 370 -13.01 24.76 0.58
N ILE A 371 -12.36 24.89 -0.59
CA ILE A 371 -11.11 24.20 -0.87
C ILE A 371 -9.87 24.93 -0.32
N ILE A 372 -9.89 26.25 -0.21
CA ILE A 372 -8.75 27.07 0.22
C ILE A 372 -8.30 26.72 1.65
N PRO A 373 -9.20 26.62 2.64
CA PRO A 373 -8.82 26.18 3.99
C PRO A 373 -8.24 24.77 4.02
N LEU A 374 -8.78 23.85 3.21
CA LEU A 374 -8.29 22.47 3.09
C LEU A 374 -6.86 22.45 2.51
N MET A 375 -6.59 23.26 1.51
CA MET A 375 -5.24 23.38 0.92
C MET A 375 -4.24 23.90 1.96
N ALA A 376 -4.57 25.00 2.64
CA ALA A 376 -3.69 25.58 3.67
C ALA A 376 -3.40 24.61 4.80
N GLN A 377 -4.42 23.89 5.31
CA GLN A 377 -4.27 22.95 6.39
C GLN A 377 -3.38 21.76 6.04
N ASN A 378 -3.39 21.31 4.77
CA ASN A 378 -2.68 20.12 4.31
C ASN A 378 -1.44 20.43 3.46
N HIS A 379 -1.06 21.72 3.32
CA HIS A 379 0.06 22.17 2.50
C HIS A 379 -0.01 21.66 1.06
N LEU A 380 -1.16 21.92 0.44
CA LEU A 380 -1.45 21.55 -0.94
C LEU A 380 -1.47 22.79 -1.83
N THR A 381 -1.14 22.61 -3.09
CA THR A 381 -1.19 23.62 -4.13
C THR A 381 -1.99 23.11 -5.33
N LEU A 382 -2.54 24.02 -6.14
CA LEU A 382 -3.25 23.67 -7.37
C LEU A 382 -2.31 23.70 -8.57
N TRP A 383 -2.39 22.65 -9.38
CA TRP A 383 -1.71 22.57 -10.67
C TRP A 383 -2.70 22.20 -11.77
N GLN A 384 -2.54 22.82 -12.92
CA GLN A 384 -3.44 22.69 -14.07
C GLN A 384 -2.73 22.06 -15.26
N ASN A 385 -3.41 21.16 -15.97
CA ASN A 385 -3.03 20.65 -17.28
C ASN A 385 -4.25 20.66 -18.19
N GLY A 386 -4.28 21.59 -19.16
CA GLY A 386 -5.42 21.74 -20.05
C GLY A 386 -6.71 22.00 -19.30
N ARG A 387 -7.61 21.00 -19.29
CA ARG A 387 -8.91 21.08 -18.62
C ARG A 387 -8.93 20.48 -17.21
N SER A 388 -7.83 19.93 -16.75
CA SER A 388 -7.78 19.23 -15.45
C SER A 388 -7.03 20.05 -14.42
N ILE A 389 -7.55 20.11 -13.19
CA ILE A 389 -6.90 20.70 -12.02
C ILE A 389 -6.69 19.61 -10.98
N ILE A 390 -5.46 19.56 -10.43
CA ILE A 390 -5.09 18.67 -9.35
C ILE A 390 -4.76 19.43 -8.07
N LEU A 391 -5.05 18.81 -6.93
CA LEU A 391 -4.46 19.13 -5.63
C LEU A 391 -3.18 18.33 -5.47
N ALA A 392 -2.05 19.00 -5.28
CA ALA A 392 -0.74 18.36 -5.18
C ALA A 392 0.02 18.87 -3.95
N PRO A 393 0.84 18.02 -3.27
CA PRO A 393 1.58 18.42 -2.09
C PRO A 393 2.72 19.39 -2.46
N GLU A 394 2.82 20.52 -1.77
CA GLU A 394 3.89 21.51 -1.94
C GLU A 394 5.28 20.90 -1.77
N LEU A 395 5.37 19.89 -0.90
CA LEU A 395 6.62 19.18 -0.62
C LEU A 395 7.20 18.48 -1.86
N TYR A 396 6.35 18.05 -2.82
CA TYR A 396 6.83 17.49 -4.08
C TYR A 396 7.65 18.50 -4.86
N PHE A 397 7.16 19.72 -5.05
CA PHE A 397 7.81 20.75 -5.86
C PHE A 397 9.09 21.27 -5.21
N SER A 398 9.18 21.27 -3.89
CA SER A 398 10.38 21.70 -3.17
C SER A 398 11.47 20.63 -3.10
N ARG A 399 11.11 19.34 -3.13
CA ARG A 399 12.05 18.21 -2.95
C ARG A 399 12.36 17.46 -4.25
N PHE A 400 11.43 17.44 -5.20
CA PHE A 400 11.50 16.66 -6.44
C PHE A 400 11.07 17.49 -7.67
N PRO A 401 11.54 18.73 -7.88
CA PRO A 401 10.95 19.68 -8.84
C PRO A 401 10.87 19.14 -10.27
N ASP A 402 11.79 18.30 -10.68
CA ASP A 402 11.87 17.74 -12.04
C ASP A 402 11.86 16.21 -12.07
N PHE A 403 11.56 15.55 -10.96
CA PHE A 403 11.54 14.08 -10.93
C PHE A 403 10.28 13.56 -11.65
N PRO A 404 10.42 12.67 -12.66
CA PRO A 404 9.27 12.27 -13.47
C PRO A 404 8.25 11.44 -12.68
N VAL A 405 6.97 11.82 -12.77
CA VAL A 405 5.84 11.13 -12.14
C VAL A 405 4.88 10.53 -13.16
N LYS A 406 4.14 9.53 -12.76
CA LYS A 406 3.03 8.90 -13.47
C LYS A 406 1.67 9.36 -12.96
N MET A 407 1.62 9.87 -11.73
CA MET A 407 0.48 10.49 -11.08
C MET A 407 1.01 11.43 -10.01
N LEU A 408 0.36 12.57 -9.83
CA LEU A 408 0.66 13.53 -8.77
C LEU A 408 -0.64 14.01 -8.14
N GLY A 409 -0.77 13.84 -6.83
CA GLY A 409 -1.88 14.35 -6.07
C GLY A 409 -3.26 13.77 -6.47
N LEU A 410 -4.29 14.55 -6.20
CA LEU A 410 -5.69 14.22 -6.43
C LEU A 410 -6.26 15.09 -7.56
N LEU A 411 -6.90 14.48 -8.55
CA LEU A 411 -7.70 15.21 -9.52
C LEU A 411 -8.86 15.89 -8.77
N LEU A 412 -8.89 17.23 -8.79
CA LEU A 412 -9.90 18.00 -8.08
C LEU A 412 -11.12 18.25 -8.95
N ALA A 413 -10.91 18.79 -10.14
CA ALA A 413 -11.98 19.17 -11.05
C ALA A 413 -11.53 19.13 -12.52
N GLU A 414 -12.50 19.01 -13.41
CA GLU A 414 -12.30 19.10 -14.85
C GLU A 414 -13.17 20.22 -15.44
N LYS A 415 -12.61 20.99 -16.38
CA LYS A 415 -13.31 22.09 -17.04
C LYS A 415 -14.21 21.57 -18.14
N THR A 416 -15.50 21.78 -17.99
CA THR A 416 -16.51 21.58 -19.03
C THR A 416 -16.59 22.83 -19.96
N ALA A 417 -17.58 22.93 -20.83
CA ALA A 417 -17.80 24.10 -21.65
C ALA A 417 -18.24 25.33 -20.83
N GLU A 418 -18.94 25.09 -19.71
CA GLU A 418 -19.64 26.12 -18.94
C GLU A 418 -19.03 26.39 -17.56
N HIS A 419 -18.49 25.34 -16.88
CA HIS A 419 -18.01 25.46 -15.50
C HIS A 419 -16.93 24.42 -15.18
N TRP A 420 -16.39 24.47 -13.97
CA TRP A 420 -15.54 23.42 -13.40
C TRP A 420 -16.39 22.38 -12.68
N GLU A 421 -16.28 21.13 -13.09
CA GLU A 421 -16.98 20.01 -12.50
C GLU A 421 -16.04 19.24 -11.55
N ILE A 422 -16.49 19.03 -10.32
CA ILE A 422 -15.71 18.25 -9.34
C ILE A 422 -15.51 16.80 -9.83
N SER A 423 -14.31 16.26 -9.72
CA SER A 423 -14.04 14.89 -10.12
C SER A 423 -14.75 13.87 -9.22
N HIS A 424 -14.96 12.66 -9.72
CA HIS A 424 -15.50 11.56 -8.93
C HIS A 424 -14.64 11.28 -7.69
N GLU A 425 -13.32 11.30 -7.82
CA GLU A 425 -12.38 11.05 -6.75
C GLU A 425 -12.44 12.13 -5.67
N ALA A 426 -12.50 13.39 -6.07
CA ALA A 426 -12.61 14.51 -5.14
C ALA A 426 -13.99 14.57 -4.48
N SER A 427 -15.08 14.34 -5.22
CA SER A 427 -16.43 14.29 -4.65
C SER A 427 -16.55 13.17 -3.62
N SER A 428 -16.01 11.99 -3.91
CA SER A 428 -15.94 10.87 -2.98
C SER A 428 -15.04 11.16 -1.76
N ARG A 429 -13.92 11.88 -1.95
CA ARG A 429 -12.99 12.27 -0.88
C ARG A 429 -13.59 13.29 0.07
N PHE A 430 -14.27 14.30 -0.49
CA PHE A 430 -14.80 15.44 0.26
C PHE A 430 -16.31 15.36 0.49
N TRP A 431 -16.93 14.19 0.27
CA TRP A 431 -18.39 14.00 0.35
C TRP A 431 -19.01 14.54 1.65
N SER A 432 -18.30 14.45 2.77
CA SER A 432 -18.76 14.96 4.07
C SER A 432 -18.68 16.49 4.18
N CYS A 433 -17.84 17.13 3.37
CA CYS A 433 -17.69 18.59 3.30
C CYS A 433 -18.62 19.22 2.28
N ILE A 434 -19.13 18.45 1.30
CA ILE A 434 -20.10 18.92 0.30
C ILE A 434 -21.42 19.21 1.01
N GLN A 435 -21.97 20.40 0.84
CA GLN A 435 -23.20 20.83 1.53
C GLN A 435 -24.42 20.86 0.59
N THR A 436 -24.21 21.18 -0.68
CA THR A 436 -25.24 21.30 -1.72
C THR A 436 -24.97 20.36 -2.89
N GLY A 437 -25.88 20.25 -3.84
CA GLY A 437 -25.71 19.40 -5.02
C GLY A 437 -25.72 17.90 -4.74
N LYS A 438 -26.29 17.45 -3.62
CA LYS A 438 -26.44 16.04 -3.25
C LYS A 438 -27.82 15.52 -3.56
N ILE A 439 -27.87 14.34 -4.15
CA ILE A 439 -29.11 13.57 -4.31
C ILE A 439 -29.01 12.36 -3.40
N ILE A 440 -30.04 12.16 -2.60
CA ILE A 440 -30.17 10.97 -1.75
C ILE A 440 -30.95 9.94 -2.54
N LEU A 441 -30.30 8.85 -2.90
CA LEU A 441 -30.92 7.74 -3.61
C LEU A 441 -31.59 6.78 -2.62
N ASP A 442 -32.78 6.29 -2.97
CA ASP A 442 -33.38 5.15 -2.29
C ASP A 442 -32.75 3.82 -2.76
N GLU A 443 -33.15 2.69 -2.19
CA GLU A 443 -32.55 1.37 -2.47
C GLU A 443 -32.75 0.93 -3.94
N GLU A 444 -33.90 1.26 -4.55
CA GLU A 444 -34.20 0.95 -5.94
C GLU A 444 -33.30 1.77 -6.88
N GLN A 445 -33.21 3.07 -6.63
CA GLN A 445 -32.34 3.99 -7.36
C GLN A 445 -30.86 3.61 -7.24
N VAL A 446 -30.40 3.20 -6.03
CA VAL A 446 -29.04 2.68 -5.85
C VAL A 446 -28.81 1.45 -6.72
N SER A 447 -29.78 0.54 -6.79
CA SER A 447 -29.67 -0.68 -7.61
C SER A 447 -29.61 -0.35 -9.11
N VAL A 448 -30.38 0.63 -9.58
CA VAL A 448 -30.36 1.14 -10.97
C VAL A 448 -28.97 1.76 -11.27
N TRP A 449 -28.51 2.66 -10.40
CA TRP A 449 -27.20 3.31 -10.55
C TRP A 449 -26.03 2.31 -10.57
N GLN A 450 -26.08 1.28 -9.74
CA GLN A 450 -25.05 0.23 -9.69
C GLN A 450 -24.94 -0.57 -10.99
N ARG A 451 -26.05 -0.70 -11.74
CA ARG A 451 -26.05 -1.35 -13.06
C ARG A 451 -25.55 -0.43 -14.18
N GLY A 452 -25.26 0.85 -13.86
CA GLY A 452 -24.85 1.87 -14.84
C GLY A 452 -26.01 2.36 -15.71
N GLU A 453 -27.24 2.25 -15.20
CA GLU A 453 -28.45 2.74 -15.86
C GLU A 453 -28.72 4.21 -15.45
N ASP A 454 -29.36 4.97 -16.35
CA ASP A 454 -29.74 6.35 -16.08
C ASP A 454 -30.81 6.42 -14.98
N LEU A 455 -30.63 7.35 -14.05
CA LEU A 455 -31.64 7.63 -13.02
C LEU A 455 -32.60 8.70 -13.51
N PRO A 456 -33.93 8.45 -13.50
CA PRO A 456 -34.91 9.46 -13.82
C PRO A 456 -35.06 10.46 -12.67
N ILE A 457 -34.14 11.43 -12.62
CA ILE A 457 -34.16 12.48 -11.60
C ILE A 457 -34.88 13.70 -12.17
N SER A 458 -35.87 14.21 -11.46
CA SER A 458 -36.63 15.39 -11.90
C SER A 458 -35.76 16.66 -11.77
N ARG A 459 -35.85 17.58 -12.73
CA ARG A 459 -35.17 18.88 -12.69
C ARG A 459 -35.47 19.74 -11.45
N THR A 460 -36.59 19.45 -10.77
CA THR A 460 -36.97 20.14 -9.53
C THR A 460 -36.14 19.69 -8.31
N GLU A 461 -35.43 18.60 -8.40
CA GLU A 461 -34.54 18.08 -7.33
C GLU A 461 -33.12 18.68 -7.43
N PHE A 462 -32.81 19.37 -8.54
CA PHE A 462 -31.60 20.18 -8.66
C PHE A 462 -31.94 21.65 -8.43
N PRO A 463 -31.32 22.35 -7.49
CA PRO A 463 -31.32 23.80 -7.52
C PRO A 463 -30.72 24.21 -8.86
N ALA A 464 -31.47 24.98 -9.64
CA ALA A 464 -30.97 25.56 -10.87
C ALA A 464 -29.70 26.37 -10.55
N GLY A 465 -28.54 25.89 -11.03
CA GLY A 465 -27.30 26.64 -11.05
C GLY A 465 -27.32 27.64 -12.19
#